data_7287ffb21c672826c0b739e509af104d
#
_entry.id   7287ffb21c672826c0b739e509af104d
#
_cell.length_a   1.000
_cell.length_b   1.000
_cell.length_c   1.000
_cell.angle_alpha   90.00
_cell.angle_beta   90.00
_cell.angle_gamma   90.00
#
_symmetry.space_group_name_H-M   'P 1'
#
loop_
_entity.id
_entity.type
_entity.pdbx_description
1 polymer ?
#
loop_
_entity_poly.entity_id
_entity_poly.type
_entity_poly.pdbx_seq_one_letter_code
_entity_poly.pdbx_strand_id
1 'polypeptide(L)'
;MKTLMIDMDNCITDALFMKRINEFLGTDYKLEDQTEFRLQKITGDRINEFWQFMKDKSFYDDAPLIKGAYKALEILNKKYDLYIITAFIYPNSNPDISSNNLKFKYEYLKKKLPFISPKQYIFIENKNLIHSDIAIDDKITHLNNSEKKILLTAWHNKNIRDEELNEKGIVRVNTWDEILELLDY
;
A
#
# COMPACT_ATOMS: atom_id res chain seq x y z
N MET A 1 -3.56 23.09 -7.61
CA MET A 1 -4.37 21.83 -7.70
C MET A 1 -4.51 21.29 -6.29
N LYS A 2 -5.56 20.51 -6.02
CA LYS A 2 -5.65 19.78 -4.72
C LYS A 2 -4.59 18.69 -4.67
N THR A 3 -4.04 18.47 -3.48
CA THR A 3 -3.09 17.39 -3.21
C THR A 3 -3.80 16.05 -3.03
N LEU A 4 -3.30 15.01 -3.68
CA LEU A 4 -3.81 13.64 -3.57
C LEU A 4 -2.68 12.71 -3.18
N MET A 5 -2.76 12.12 -1.98
CA MET A 5 -1.85 11.09 -1.52
C MET A 5 -2.44 9.69 -1.69
N ILE A 6 -1.64 8.76 -2.19
CA ILE A 6 -2.06 7.38 -2.45
C ILE A 6 -1.01 6.42 -1.91
N ASP A 7 -1.45 5.44 -1.09
CA ASP A 7 -0.57 4.36 -0.67
C ASP A 7 -0.21 3.42 -1.83
N MET A 8 0.91 2.72 -1.67
CA MET A 8 1.40 1.79 -2.69
C MET A 8 0.85 0.37 -2.48
N ASP A 9 1.14 -0.24 -1.32
CA ASP A 9 0.82 -1.64 -1.06
C ASP A 9 -0.68 -1.84 -0.80
N ASN A 10 -1.29 -2.84 -1.44
CA ASN A 10 -2.74 -3.10 -1.44
C ASN A 10 -3.62 -1.94 -1.96
N CYS A 11 -3.03 -0.84 -2.44
CA CYS A 11 -3.73 0.25 -3.11
C CYS A 11 -3.39 0.32 -4.60
N ILE A 12 -2.10 0.34 -4.93
CA ILE A 12 -1.60 0.38 -6.31
C ILE A 12 -1.15 -1.00 -6.76
N THR A 13 -0.47 -1.74 -5.89
CA THR A 13 0.10 -3.05 -6.18
C THR A 13 -0.43 -4.12 -5.24
N ASP A 14 -0.68 -5.30 -5.79
CA ASP A 14 -0.85 -6.53 -5.03
C ASP A 14 0.54 -7.11 -4.76
N ALA A 15 1.18 -6.62 -3.70
CA ALA A 15 2.51 -7.03 -3.31
C ALA A 15 2.54 -8.51 -2.89
N LEU A 16 3.59 -9.23 -3.30
CA LEU A 16 3.67 -10.69 -3.20
C LEU A 16 4.01 -11.20 -1.77
N PHE A 17 3.38 -10.62 -0.74
CA PHE A 17 3.66 -10.97 0.66
C PHE A 17 3.43 -12.47 0.94
N MET A 18 2.26 -13.01 0.57
CA MET A 18 1.94 -14.42 0.80
C MET A 18 2.84 -15.37 0.01
N LYS A 19 3.19 -15.00 -1.23
CA LYS A 19 4.14 -15.78 -2.03
C LYS A 19 5.48 -15.94 -1.31
N ARG A 20 6.02 -14.86 -0.75
CA ARG A 20 7.30 -14.89 -0.03
C ARG A 20 7.23 -15.62 1.30
N ILE A 21 6.11 -15.49 2.01
CA ILE A 21 5.87 -16.26 3.23
C ILE A 21 5.81 -17.76 2.92
N ASN A 22 5.07 -18.14 1.89
CA ASN A 22 4.96 -19.55 1.47
C ASN A 22 6.31 -20.13 1.02
N GLU A 23 7.10 -19.37 0.27
CA GLU A 23 8.46 -19.75 -0.10
C GLU A 23 9.34 -19.98 1.14
N PHE A 24 9.24 -19.15 2.17
CA PHE A 24 10.02 -19.24 3.38
C PHE A 24 9.59 -20.43 4.28
N LEU A 25 8.27 -20.60 4.45
CA LEU A 25 7.71 -21.62 5.35
C LEU A 25 7.56 -23.00 4.68
N GLY A 26 7.60 -23.08 3.35
CA GLY A 26 7.27 -24.30 2.62
C GLY A 26 5.77 -24.62 2.68
N THR A 27 4.92 -23.60 2.66
CA THR A 27 3.45 -23.71 2.83
C THR A 27 2.71 -23.22 1.58
N ASP A 28 1.38 -23.35 1.58
CA ASP A 28 0.49 -22.85 0.52
C ASP A 28 -0.67 -22.02 1.12
N TYR A 29 -0.34 -21.14 2.07
CA TYR A 29 -1.33 -20.21 2.63
C TYR A 29 -1.93 -19.33 1.54
N LYS A 30 -3.24 -19.09 1.64
CA LYS A 30 -3.96 -18.16 0.76
C LYS A 30 -4.06 -16.78 1.42
N LEU A 31 -4.37 -15.77 0.63
CA LEU A 31 -4.52 -14.40 1.12
C LEU A 31 -5.64 -14.30 2.17
N GLU A 32 -6.70 -15.08 2.03
CA GLU A 32 -7.82 -15.18 2.98
C GLU A 32 -7.42 -15.77 4.34
N ASP A 33 -6.32 -16.53 4.43
CA ASP A 33 -5.79 -17.07 5.69
C ASP A 33 -5.15 -15.98 6.54
N GLN A 34 -4.83 -14.85 5.93
CA GLN A 34 -4.25 -13.70 6.59
C GLN A 34 -5.37 -12.78 7.12
N THR A 35 -5.62 -12.82 8.42
CA THR A 35 -6.66 -12.04 9.08
C THR A 35 -6.17 -10.71 9.68
N GLU A 36 -4.86 -10.51 9.74
CA GLU A 36 -4.24 -9.33 10.31
C GLU A 36 -3.10 -8.80 9.42
N PHE A 37 -2.87 -7.50 9.48
CA PHE A 37 -1.81 -6.83 8.73
C PHE A 37 -0.38 -7.31 9.07
N ARG A 38 -0.18 -7.88 10.27
CA ARG A 38 1.16 -8.25 10.74
C ARG A 38 1.58 -9.62 10.21
N LEU A 39 2.64 -9.66 9.41
CA LEU A 39 3.24 -10.91 8.90
C LEU A 39 3.68 -11.87 10.02
N GLN A 40 4.02 -11.35 11.20
CA GLN A 40 4.37 -12.13 12.37
C GLN A 40 3.27 -13.11 12.80
N LYS A 41 2.00 -12.84 12.49
CA LYS A 41 0.91 -13.78 12.79
C LYS A 41 1.05 -15.10 12.04
N ILE A 42 1.64 -15.08 10.85
CA ILE A 42 1.86 -16.28 10.03
C ILE A 42 3.25 -16.85 10.28
N THR A 43 4.28 -15.99 10.35
CA THR A 43 5.67 -16.42 10.53
C THR A 43 6.01 -16.80 11.98
N GLY A 44 5.19 -16.38 12.95
CA GLY A 44 5.42 -16.62 14.38
C GLY A 44 6.75 -16.06 14.84
N ASP A 45 7.44 -16.83 15.69
CA ASP A 45 8.76 -16.47 16.25
C ASP A 45 9.87 -16.45 15.18
N ARG A 46 9.61 -17.01 13.98
CA ARG A 46 10.55 -17.03 12.85
C ARG A 46 10.56 -15.73 12.03
N ILE A 47 9.91 -14.67 12.49
CA ILE A 47 9.84 -13.38 11.78
C ILE A 47 11.24 -12.80 11.45
N ASN A 48 12.21 -12.93 12.36
CA ASN A 48 13.56 -12.45 12.12
C ASN A 48 14.30 -13.27 11.06
N GLU A 49 14.08 -14.60 11.02
CA GLU A 49 14.62 -15.46 9.97
C GLU A 49 13.99 -15.12 8.61
N PHE A 50 12.69 -14.83 8.61
CA PHE A 50 11.99 -14.37 7.41
C PHE A 50 12.59 -13.08 6.85
N TRP A 51 12.91 -12.09 7.71
CA TRP A 51 13.58 -10.87 7.23
C TRP A 51 14.97 -11.15 6.67
N GLN A 52 15.74 -12.07 7.25
CA GLN A 52 17.02 -12.47 6.67
C GLN A 52 16.84 -13.18 5.31
N PHE A 53 15.83 -14.05 5.18
CA PHE A 53 15.46 -14.66 3.92
C PHE A 53 15.09 -13.62 2.85
N MET A 54 14.48 -12.50 3.25
CA MET A 54 14.07 -11.40 2.37
C MET A 54 15.21 -10.43 1.99
N LYS A 55 16.43 -10.59 2.56
CA LYS A 55 17.51 -9.62 2.38
C LYS A 55 17.76 -9.22 0.91
N ASP A 56 17.78 -10.20 0.01
CA ASP A 56 18.05 -10.00 -1.41
C ASP A 56 16.82 -10.31 -2.30
N LYS A 57 15.63 -10.35 -1.70
CA LYS A 57 14.36 -10.66 -2.37
C LYS A 57 13.42 -9.47 -2.30
N SER A 58 12.60 -9.34 -3.34
CA SER A 58 11.58 -8.30 -3.42
C SER A 58 10.17 -8.86 -3.29
N PHE A 59 9.27 -8.11 -2.67
CA PHE A 59 7.83 -8.35 -2.75
C PHE A 59 7.23 -7.87 -4.08
N TYR A 60 8.03 -7.15 -4.89
CA TYR A 60 7.56 -6.44 -6.08
C TYR A 60 8.00 -7.10 -7.39
N ASP A 61 8.82 -8.15 -7.33
CA ASP A 61 9.18 -8.92 -8.53
C ASP A 61 7.91 -9.50 -9.15
N ASP A 62 7.57 -9.06 -10.36
CA ASP A 62 6.37 -9.48 -11.09
C ASP A 62 5.04 -9.21 -10.38
N ALA A 63 5.04 -8.43 -9.29
CA ALA A 63 3.80 -8.05 -8.62
C ALA A 63 2.87 -7.31 -9.61
N PRO A 64 1.58 -7.71 -9.70
CA PRO A 64 0.64 -7.04 -10.57
C PRO A 64 0.21 -5.69 -9.97
N LEU A 65 -0.17 -4.76 -10.83
CA LEU A 65 -0.98 -3.62 -10.40
C LEU A 65 -2.40 -4.10 -10.08
N ILE A 66 -3.01 -3.50 -9.07
CA ILE A 66 -4.42 -3.71 -8.78
C ILE A 66 -5.26 -3.29 -10.00
N LYS A 67 -6.29 -4.09 -10.30
CA LYS A 67 -7.15 -3.85 -11.46
C LYS A 67 -7.70 -2.42 -11.45
N GLY A 68 -7.54 -1.71 -12.55
CA GLY A 68 -7.99 -0.33 -12.72
C GLY A 68 -6.97 0.73 -12.28
N ALA A 69 -6.00 0.41 -11.39
CA ALA A 69 -5.06 1.36 -10.82
C ALA A 69 -4.29 2.16 -11.89
N TYR A 70 -3.75 1.51 -12.90
CA TYR A 70 -2.95 2.20 -13.93
C TYR A 70 -3.74 3.32 -14.61
N LYS A 71 -4.94 3.00 -15.12
CA LYS A 71 -5.79 3.96 -15.83
C LYS A 71 -6.26 5.09 -14.92
N ALA A 72 -6.68 4.74 -13.70
CA ALA A 72 -7.13 5.73 -12.73
C ALA A 72 -6.01 6.70 -12.34
N LEU A 73 -4.81 6.19 -12.04
CA LEU A 73 -3.64 7.01 -11.71
C LEU A 73 -3.24 7.93 -12.88
N GLU A 74 -3.33 7.46 -14.13
CA GLU A 74 -3.05 8.29 -15.31
C GLU A 74 -4.03 9.46 -15.44
N ILE A 75 -5.32 9.24 -15.13
CA ILE A 75 -6.34 10.28 -15.09
C ILE A 75 -6.09 11.25 -13.93
N LEU A 76 -5.93 10.73 -12.72
CA LEU A 76 -5.79 11.52 -11.50
C LEU A 76 -4.52 12.37 -11.50
N ASN A 77 -3.41 11.85 -12.04
CA ASN A 77 -2.15 12.58 -12.14
C ASN A 77 -2.22 13.84 -13.05
N LYS A 78 -3.21 13.92 -13.92
CA LYS A 78 -3.47 15.12 -14.76
C LYS A 78 -4.26 16.21 -14.06
N LYS A 79 -4.99 15.85 -12.98
CA LYS A 79 -5.96 16.74 -12.31
C LYS A 79 -5.61 17.08 -10.87
N TYR A 80 -4.79 16.27 -10.23
CA TYR A 80 -4.33 16.47 -8.87
C TYR A 80 -2.81 16.65 -8.82
N ASP A 81 -2.34 17.32 -7.80
CA ASP A 81 -0.95 17.24 -7.38
C ASP A 81 -0.77 15.90 -6.63
N LEU A 82 -0.55 14.83 -7.41
CA LEU A 82 -0.58 13.45 -6.95
C LEU A 82 0.78 13.03 -6.40
N TYR A 83 0.77 12.39 -5.24
CA TYR A 83 1.94 11.78 -4.62
C TYR A 83 1.65 10.32 -4.23
N ILE A 84 2.61 9.44 -4.50
CA ILE A 84 2.60 8.08 -3.96
C ILE A 84 3.36 8.11 -2.63
N ILE A 85 2.70 7.69 -1.56
CA ILE A 85 3.27 7.70 -0.21
C ILE A 85 3.33 6.28 0.34
N THR A 86 4.51 5.80 0.74
CA THR A 86 4.67 4.41 1.17
C THR A 86 5.75 4.28 2.25
N ALA A 87 5.52 3.36 3.21
CA ALA A 87 6.50 2.95 4.19
C ALA A 87 7.52 1.99 3.55
N PHE A 88 8.73 1.92 4.10
CA PHE A 88 9.80 1.05 3.58
C PHE A 88 10.58 0.31 4.67
N ILE A 89 10.41 0.70 5.94
CA ILE A 89 11.11 0.09 7.06
C ILE A 89 10.33 -1.14 7.53
N TYR A 90 11.01 -2.26 7.66
CA TYR A 90 10.44 -3.44 8.30
C TYR A 90 10.80 -3.44 9.79
N PRO A 91 9.81 -3.63 10.69
CA PRO A 91 10.06 -3.69 12.12
C PRO A 91 11.08 -4.79 12.45
N ASN A 92 12.06 -4.44 13.31
CA ASN A 92 13.13 -5.36 13.74
C ASN A 92 14.03 -5.88 12.61
N SER A 93 14.00 -5.26 11.44
CA SER A 93 14.88 -5.65 10.34
C SER A 93 16.24 -4.94 10.44
N ASN A 94 17.25 -5.57 9.85
CA ASN A 94 18.53 -4.95 9.58
C ASN A 94 18.32 -3.73 8.63
N PRO A 95 19.03 -2.62 8.81
CA PRO A 95 18.99 -1.45 7.93
C PRO A 95 19.17 -1.77 6.44
N ASP A 96 20.02 -2.76 6.10
CA ASP A 96 20.24 -3.20 4.71
C ASP A 96 18.94 -3.75 4.08
N ILE A 97 18.11 -4.45 4.85
CA ILE A 97 16.84 -5.01 4.35
C ILE A 97 15.88 -3.87 4.02
N SER A 98 15.77 -2.87 4.89
CA SER A 98 14.92 -1.71 4.67
C SER A 98 15.41 -0.84 3.51
N SER A 99 16.72 -0.65 3.35
CA SER A 99 17.28 0.10 2.22
C SER A 99 17.06 -0.62 0.89
N ASN A 100 17.18 -1.95 0.86
CA ASN A 100 16.83 -2.75 -0.31
C ASN A 100 15.34 -2.66 -0.64
N ASN A 101 14.46 -2.69 0.37
CA ASN A 101 13.02 -2.52 0.15
C ASN A 101 12.69 -1.15 -0.45
N LEU A 102 13.32 -0.08 0.01
CA LEU A 102 13.17 1.26 -0.58
C LEU A 102 13.57 1.23 -2.06
N LYS A 103 14.73 0.65 -2.39
CA LYS A 103 15.19 0.50 -3.77
C LYS A 103 14.18 -0.27 -4.62
N PHE A 104 13.69 -1.42 -4.14
CA PHE A 104 12.72 -2.25 -4.87
C PHE A 104 11.41 -1.51 -5.14
N LYS A 105 10.88 -0.78 -4.14
CA LYS A 105 9.69 0.05 -4.31
C LYS A 105 9.90 1.14 -5.37
N TYR A 106 11.02 1.85 -5.28
CA TYR A 106 11.36 2.90 -6.24
C TYR A 106 11.44 2.36 -7.68
N GLU A 107 12.17 1.25 -7.87
CA GLU A 107 12.34 0.63 -9.20
C GLU A 107 11.00 0.10 -9.74
N TYR A 108 10.20 -0.50 -8.89
CA TYR A 108 8.87 -0.97 -9.25
C TYR A 108 7.96 0.17 -9.73
N LEU A 109 7.83 1.22 -8.94
CA LEU A 109 7.00 2.38 -9.29
C LEU A 109 7.47 3.02 -10.61
N LYS A 110 8.77 3.22 -10.78
CA LYS A 110 9.35 3.77 -12.00
C LYS A 110 9.06 2.89 -13.23
N LYS A 111 9.11 1.57 -13.07
CA LYS A 111 8.83 0.60 -14.15
C LYS A 111 7.34 0.53 -14.48
N LYS A 112 6.48 0.46 -13.45
CA LYS A 112 5.05 0.19 -13.63
C LYS A 112 4.22 1.45 -13.91
N LEU A 113 4.68 2.63 -13.45
CA LEU A 113 3.97 3.90 -13.56
C LEU A 113 4.88 4.99 -14.17
N PRO A 114 5.37 4.81 -15.41
CA PRO A 114 6.37 5.70 -16.01
C PRO A 114 5.89 7.14 -16.22
N PHE A 115 4.59 7.39 -16.13
CA PHE A 115 3.98 8.72 -16.23
C PHE A 115 3.96 9.49 -14.90
N ILE A 116 4.26 8.84 -13.75
CA ILE A 116 4.42 9.50 -12.45
C ILE A 116 5.91 9.79 -12.22
N SER A 117 6.25 11.06 -12.05
CA SER A 117 7.63 11.46 -11.80
C SER A 117 8.15 10.89 -10.48
N PRO A 118 9.39 10.42 -10.39
CA PRO A 118 10.00 10.04 -9.11
C PRO A 118 10.02 11.16 -8.06
N LYS A 119 9.85 12.42 -8.45
CA LYS A 119 9.67 13.55 -7.52
C LYS A 119 8.33 13.50 -6.75
N GLN A 120 7.42 12.66 -7.21
CA GLN A 120 6.10 12.44 -6.60
C GLN A 120 6.09 11.20 -5.67
N TYR A 121 7.25 10.57 -5.40
CA TYR A 121 7.35 9.44 -4.48
C TYR A 121 7.80 9.93 -3.10
N ILE A 122 7.04 9.59 -2.07
CA ILE A 122 7.32 9.91 -0.67
C ILE A 122 7.50 8.60 0.10
N PHE A 123 8.70 8.39 0.61
CA PHE A 123 9.03 7.23 1.45
C PHE A 123 9.07 7.66 2.91
N ILE A 124 8.07 7.26 3.70
CA ILE A 124 7.91 7.70 5.08
C ILE A 124 7.15 6.65 5.91
N GLU A 125 7.58 6.44 7.15
CA GLU A 125 6.91 5.52 8.06
C GLU A 125 5.65 6.11 8.70
N ASN A 126 5.73 7.33 9.18
CA ASN A 126 4.59 8.02 9.79
C ASN A 126 3.92 8.95 8.77
N LYS A 127 2.99 8.39 7.99
CA LYS A 127 2.24 9.14 6.98
C LYS A 127 1.42 10.30 7.56
N ASN A 128 1.05 10.24 8.85
CA ASN A 128 0.30 11.30 9.51
C ASN A 128 1.10 12.61 9.74
N LEU A 129 2.39 12.63 9.43
CA LEU A 129 3.17 13.86 9.41
C LEU A 129 2.86 14.74 8.18
N ILE A 130 2.22 14.17 7.16
CA ILE A 130 1.92 14.87 5.92
C ILE A 130 0.42 15.13 5.85
N HIS A 131 0.05 16.38 5.59
CA HIS A 131 -1.33 16.78 5.32
C HIS A 131 -1.62 16.71 3.80
N SER A 132 -2.84 16.29 3.43
CA SER A 132 -3.33 16.36 2.05
C SER A 132 -4.81 16.67 1.99
N ASP A 133 -5.26 17.22 0.85
CA ASP A 133 -6.68 17.40 0.60
C ASP A 133 -7.43 16.07 0.49
N ILE A 134 -6.77 15.05 -0.11
CA ILE A 134 -7.36 13.74 -0.33
C ILE A 134 -6.30 12.68 -0.02
N ALA A 135 -6.67 11.62 0.72
CA ALA A 135 -5.85 10.43 0.89
C ALA A 135 -6.60 9.15 0.52
N ILE A 136 -5.91 8.26 -0.16
CA ILE A 136 -6.35 6.90 -0.48
C ILE A 136 -5.35 5.93 0.15
N ASP A 137 -5.80 5.10 1.08
CA ASP A 137 -4.97 4.13 1.78
C ASP A 137 -5.81 2.89 2.13
N ASP A 138 -5.20 1.75 2.35
CA ASP A 138 -5.85 0.52 2.82
C ASP A 138 -5.90 0.44 4.36
N LYS A 139 -5.29 1.41 5.06
CA LYS A 139 -5.19 1.43 6.51
C LYS A 139 -5.75 2.72 7.11
N ILE A 140 -6.78 2.57 7.95
CA ILE A 140 -7.51 3.69 8.58
C ILE A 140 -6.58 4.68 9.26
N THR A 141 -5.58 4.18 9.99
CA THR A 141 -4.66 5.04 10.77
C THR A 141 -3.78 5.94 9.92
N HIS A 142 -3.65 5.68 8.63
CA HIS A 142 -2.88 6.51 7.68
C HIS A 142 -3.70 7.64 7.06
N LEU A 143 -5.02 7.63 7.26
CA LEU A 143 -5.95 8.61 6.71
C LEU A 143 -6.22 9.80 7.64
N ASN A 144 -5.65 9.81 8.85
CA ASN A 144 -6.04 10.74 9.91
C ASN A 144 -5.77 12.21 9.58
N ASN A 145 -4.72 12.52 8.80
CA ASN A 145 -4.31 13.90 8.50
C ASN A 145 -4.71 14.36 7.09
N SER A 146 -5.91 13.97 6.62
CA SER A 146 -6.43 14.37 5.32
C SER A 146 -7.86 14.84 5.43
N GLU A 147 -8.28 15.74 4.54
CA GLU A 147 -9.65 16.29 4.54
C GLU A 147 -10.64 15.25 4.02
N LYS A 148 -10.42 14.73 2.81
CA LYS A 148 -11.19 13.61 2.25
C LYS A 148 -10.43 12.31 2.42
N LYS A 149 -11.02 11.35 3.14
CA LYS A 149 -10.42 10.09 3.54
C LYS A 149 -11.09 8.95 2.80
N ILE A 150 -10.33 8.22 1.99
CA ILE A 150 -10.83 7.12 1.17
C ILE A 150 -10.10 5.84 1.57
N LEU A 151 -10.85 4.86 2.10
CA LEU A 151 -10.34 3.54 2.42
C LEU A 151 -10.59 2.61 1.24
N LEU A 152 -9.54 2.16 0.59
CA LEU A 152 -9.65 1.10 -0.41
C LEU A 152 -9.72 -0.27 0.28
N THR A 153 -10.73 -1.06 -0.07
CA THR A 153 -10.92 -2.39 0.52
C THR A 153 -9.77 -3.31 0.15
N ALA A 154 -9.17 -3.89 1.17
CA ALA A 154 -8.14 -4.91 1.08
C ALA A 154 -8.49 -6.09 2.01
N TRP A 155 -7.78 -7.22 1.87
CA TRP A 155 -8.04 -8.44 2.64
C TRP A 155 -8.08 -8.22 4.16
N HIS A 156 -7.27 -7.33 4.71
CA HIS A 156 -7.15 -7.09 6.16
C HIS A 156 -8.16 -6.07 6.72
N ASN A 157 -8.80 -5.26 5.87
CA ASN A 157 -9.73 -4.22 6.31
C ASN A 157 -11.19 -4.50 5.97
N LYS A 158 -11.48 -5.57 5.21
CA LYS A 158 -12.84 -5.91 4.73
C LYS A 158 -13.88 -6.10 5.84
N ASN A 159 -13.44 -6.49 7.04
CA ASN A 159 -14.32 -6.76 8.17
C ASN A 159 -14.55 -5.54 9.09
N ILE A 160 -13.94 -4.40 8.79
CA ILE A 160 -14.20 -3.16 9.51
C ILE A 160 -15.62 -2.70 9.18
N ARG A 161 -16.42 -2.37 10.19
CA ARG A 161 -17.81 -1.95 9.99
C ARG A 161 -17.89 -0.55 9.40
N ASP A 162 -18.86 -0.34 8.52
CA ASP A 162 -19.03 0.95 7.85
C ASP A 162 -19.46 2.05 8.84
N GLU A 163 -20.16 1.69 9.94
CA GLU A 163 -20.47 2.64 11.01
C GLU A 163 -19.20 3.24 11.63
N GLU A 164 -18.19 2.38 11.90
CA GLU A 164 -16.89 2.84 12.42
C GLU A 164 -16.16 3.78 11.45
N LEU A 165 -16.25 3.52 10.16
CA LEU A 165 -15.66 4.38 9.14
C LEU A 165 -16.38 5.72 9.05
N ASN A 166 -17.72 5.71 9.07
CA ASN A 166 -18.54 6.91 9.01
C ASN A 166 -18.29 7.85 10.19
N GLU A 167 -18.13 7.31 11.41
CA GLU A 167 -17.77 8.10 12.60
C GLU A 167 -16.42 8.84 12.45
N LYS A 168 -15.51 8.30 11.63
CA LYS A 168 -14.21 8.90 11.33
C LYS A 168 -14.19 9.75 10.05
N GLY A 169 -15.34 9.89 9.38
CA GLY A 169 -15.45 10.57 8.10
C GLY A 169 -14.68 9.88 6.96
N ILE A 170 -14.58 8.55 7.00
CA ILE A 170 -13.89 7.74 6.01
C ILE A 170 -14.91 7.13 5.07
N VAL A 171 -14.70 7.27 3.76
CA VAL A 171 -15.51 6.64 2.72
C VAL A 171 -14.80 5.35 2.28
N ARG A 172 -15.52 4.21 2.33
CA ARG A 172 -15.05 2.95 1.79
C ARG A 172 -15.31 2.88 0.29
N VAL A 173 -14.35 2.36 -0.45
CA VAL A 173 -14.47 1.97 -1.86
C VAL A 173 -13.82 0.60 -2.06
N ASN A 174 -14.26 -0.14 -3.08
CA ASN A 174 -13.78 -1.49 -3.36
C ASN A 174 -12.92 -1.56 -4.62
N THR A 175 -13.05 -0.58 -5.50
CA THR A 175 -12.40 -0.57 -6.81
C THR A 175 -11.84 0.81 -7.15
N TRP A 176 -10.92 0.85 -8.09
CA TRP A 176 -10.42 2.09 -8.67
C TRP A 176 -11.49 2.83 -9.49
N ASP A 177 -12.47 2.11 -10.06
CA ASP A 177 -13.58 2.76 -10.76
C ASP A 177 -14.47 3.53 -9.78
N GLU A 178 -14.78 2.95 -8.60
CA GLU A 178 -15.49 3.68 -7.52
C GLU A 178 -14.70 4.90 -7.00
N ILE A 179 -13.35 4.85 -6.98
CA ILE A 179 -12.53 6.03 -6.66
C ILE A 179 -12.74 7.13 -7.70
N LEU A 180 -12.72 6.78 -8.98
CA LEU A 180 -12.96 7.76 -10.04
C LEU A 180 -14.35 8.37 -9.92
N GLU A 181 -15.39 7.57 -9.75
CA GLU A 181 -16.77 8.06 -9.54
C GLU A 181 -16.87 8.99 -8.33
N LEU A 182 -16.25 8.63 -7.20
CA LEU A 182 -16.23 9.44 -5.98
C LEU A 182 -15.49 10.78 -6.15
N LEU A 183 -14.59 10.87 -7.12
CA LEU A 183 -13.79 12.05 -7.47
C LEU A 183 -14.30 12.77 -8.73
N ASP A 184 -15.53 12.46 -9.18
CA ASP A 184 -16.25 13.07 -10.32
C ASP A 184 -15.56 12.84 -11.68
N TYR A 185 -15.32 11.55 -12.02
CA TYR A 185 -14.74 11.12 -13.31
C TYR A 185 -15.50 10.03 -14.00
#